data_6ec31f30d302e5ff368eb6e4a2c9bef4
#
_entry.id   6ec31f30d302e5ff368eb6e4a2c9bef4
#
_cell.length_a   1.000
_cell.length_b   1.000
_cell.length_c   1.000
_cell.angle_alpha   90.00
_cell.angle_beta   90.00
_cell.angle_gamma   90.00
#
_symmetry.space_group_name_H-M   'P 1'
#
loop_
_entity.id
_entity.type
_entity.pdbx_description
1 polymer ?
#
loop_
_entity_poly.entity_id
_entity_poly.type
_entity_poly.pdbx_seq_one_letter_code
_entity_poly.pdbx_strand_id
1 'polypeptide(L)'
;MFSIAAVRWKLLLAAGMVSLAAAPAYLCAQQKPRKAELQAISPTFWNLFEHGAKLTQVATGFGFTEGPVWDESDFLWVSDETLNEIFKVDVKTGEKKKVIALGDPDGSTYDKQHRLLDCASVLRAVIRLSPDGTKYTILADHFEGKRLNSPNDVVLGPDGAIYFTDPTSDLPKGAKQEIPFKGIYRIAEDGKLQLLIKDRTDPNGLAFSPDGKRLYVDDSTEQTIWVYDFKPDGSVANGRLFGKETADPKEGVPDGMKVDKQGNLYVVGPRGIWVWSAAGEHIGTIVVPEQPANLTWGDSDYATLYITAETSVYRISTKAHGFVPYL
;
A
#
# COMPACT_ATOMS: atom_id res chain seq x y z
N MET A 1 -67.73 44.51 21.18
CA MET A 1 -66.54 44.69 22.04
C MET A 1 -65.92 43.35 22.25
N PHE A 2 -64.95 43.01 21.47
CA PHE A 2 -64.23 41.71 21.54
C PHE A 2 -62.74 42.01 21.78
N SER A 3 -62.22 41.51 22.91
CA SER A 3 -60.83 41.62 23.32
C SER A 3 -59.97 40.59 22.55
N ILE A 4 -58.88 41.09 22.01
CA ILE A 4 -57.89 40.24 21.29
C ILE A 4 -56.82 39.86 22.32
N ALA A 5 -56.74 38.56 22.66
CA ALA A 5 -55.68 38.00 23.46
C ALA A 5 -54.45 37.66 22.60
N ALA A 6 -53.33 38.27 22.95
CA ALA A 6 -52.03 38.02 22.28
C ALA A 6 -51.41 36.68 22.74
N VAL A 7 -51.22 35.77 21.83
CA VAL A 7 -50.46 34.52 22.07
C VAL A 7 -48.98 34.81 21.83
N ARG A 8 -48.16 34.74 22.90
CA ARG A 8 -46.72 34.79 22.85
C ARG A 8 -46.15 33.39 22.53
N TRP A 9 -45.58 33.25 21.37
CA TRP A 9 -44.80 32.07 21.03
C TRP A 9 -43.38 32.19 21.63
N LYS A 10 -43.04 31.28 22.54
CA LYS A 10 -41.66 31.07 22.98
C LYS A 10 -40.95 30.20 21.98
N LEU A 11 -39.98 30.76 21.26
CA LEU A 11 -39.00 29.99 20.51
C LEU A 11 -38.05 29.28 21.49
N LEU A 12 -38.14 27.98 21.59
CA LEU A 12 -37.12 27.12 22.18
C LEU A 12 -36.02 26.89 21.14
N LEU A 13 -34.90 27.55 21.32
CA LEU A 13 -33.66 27.22 20.63
C LEU A 13 -33.13 25.91 21.24
N ALA A 14 -33.33 24.77 20.55
CA ALA A 14 -32.63 23.55 20.85
C ALA A 14 -31.21 23.66 20.25
N ALA A 15 -30.23 23.95 21.12
CA ALA A 15 -28.83 23.80 20.76
C ALA A 15 -28.52 22.32 20.58
N GLY A 16 -28.53 21.87 19.35
CA GLY A 16 -28.02 20.54 18.98
C GLY A 16 -26.50 20.51 19.20
N MET A 17 -26.06 19.85 20.27
CA MET A 17 -24.68 19.42 20.39
C MET A 17 -24.43 18.36 19.31
N VAL A 18 -23.76 18.77 18.24
CA VAL A 18 -23.11 17.81 17.32
C VAL A 18 -21.93 17.24 18.09
N SER A 19 -22.13 16.06 18.68
CA SER A 19 -21.03 15.26 19.16
C SER A 19 -20.23 14.80 17.95
N LEU A 20 -19.08 15.42 17.71
CA LEU A 20 -18.04 14.84 16.88
C LEU A 20 -17.65 13.51 17.56
N ALA A 21 -18.22 12.41 17.11
CA ALA A 21 -17.70 11.10 17.39
C ALA A 21 -16.36 11.00 16.65
N ALA A 22 -15.26 11.17 17.39
CA ALA A 22 -13.93 10.83 16.89
C ALA A 22 -13.99 9.39 16.36
N ALA A 23 -13.59 9.20 15.09
CA ALA A 23 -13.28 7.89 14.58
C ALA A 23 -12.33 7.20 15.58
N PRO A 24 -12.40 5.89 15.77
CA PRO A 24 -11.32 5.19 16.42
C PRO A 24 -10.11 5.30 15.46
N ALA A 25 -9.30 6.34 15.65
CA ALA A 25 -7.93 6.24 15.26
C ALA A 25 -7.46 4.91 15.83
N TYR A 26 -6.95 4.01 15.02
CA TYR A 26 -6.00 3.03 15.48
C TYR A 26 -5.04 3.86 16.34
N LEU A 27 -5.09 3.67 17.65
CA LEU A 27 -4.10 4.18 18.55
C LEU A 27 -2.85 3.38 18.22
N CYS A 28 -2.17 3.77 17.16
CA CYS A 28 -0.76 3.54 17.05
C CYS A 28 -0.20 4.31 18.25
N ALA A 29 -0.06 3.64 19.38
CA ALA A 29 0.64 4.18 20.52
C ALA A 29 1.97 4.62 19.94
N GLN A 30 2.25 5.93 19.88
CA GLN A 30 3.45 6.50 19.31
C GLN A 30 4.63 5.72 19.87
N GLN A 31 5.06 4.70 19.13
CA GLN A 31 6.22 3.92 19.48
C GLN A 31 7.38 4.91 19.45
N LYS A 32 8.25 4.86 20.48
CA LYS A 32 9.45 5.70 20.46
C LYS A 32 10.20 5.43 19.15
N PRO A 33 10.60 6.47 18.41
CA PRO A 33 11.30 6.29 17.15
C PRO A 33 12.47 5.32 17.34
N ARG A 34 12.53 4.31 16.48
CA ARG A 34 13.59 3.31 16.51
C ARG A 34 14.86 3.93 15.90
N LYS A 35 16.01 3.44 16.32
CA LYS A 35 17.24 3.79 15.59
C LYS A 35 17.27 3.02 14.27
N ALA A 36 17.43 3.75 13.16
CA ALA A 36 17.64 3.14 11.85
C ALA A 36 18.92 2.31 11.85
N GLU A 37 18.87 1.06 11.40
CA GLU A 37 20.02 0.19 11.25
C GLU A 37 19.77 -0.92 10.23
N LEU A 38 20.85 -1.50 9.71
CA LEU A 38 20.83 -2.69 8.87
C LEU A 38 21.20 -3.91 9.73
N GLN A 39 20.26 -4.83 9.88
CA GLN A 39 20.44 -6.06 10.67
C GLN A 39 20.61 -7.25 9.74
N ALA A 40 21.85 -7.62 9.44
CA ALA A 40 22.15 -8.81 8.65
C ALA A 40 21.96 -10.09 9.49
N ILE A 41 21.21 -11.04 8.93
CA ILE A 41 21.08 -12.41 9.47
C ILE A 41 22.01 -13.34 8.70
N SER A 42 22.14 -13.13 7.39
CA SER A 42 23.09 -13.85 6.54
C SER A 42 24.14 -12.92 5.95
N PRO A 43 25.38 -13.37 5.73
CA PRO A 43 26.39 -12.58 5.02
C PRO A 43 25.96 -12.13 3.62
N THR A 44 25.03 -12.85 2.96
CA THR A 44 24.47 -12.50 1.65
C THR A 44 23.69 -11.19 1.64
N PHE A 45 23.20 -10.74 2.82
CA PHE A 45 22.57 -9.43 2.96
C PHE A 45 23.51 -8.29 2.52
N TRP A 46 24.80 -8.41 2.78
CA TRP A 46 25.79 -7.40 2.39
C TRP A 46 26.12 -7.38 0.89
N ASN A 47 25.61 -8.34 0.13
CA ASN A 47 25.62 -8.25 -1.33
C ASN A 47 24.61 -7.21 -1.86
N LEU A 48 23.63 -6.85 -1.02
CA LEU A 48 22.56 -5.91 -1.37
C LEU A 48 22.83 -4.49 -0.81
N PHE A 49 23.66 -4.35 0.21
CA PHE A 49 23.93 -3.07 0.89
C PHE A 49 25.41 -2.85 1.13
N GLU A 50 25.84 -1.59 1.14
CA GLU A 50 27.12 -1.22 1.71
C GLU A 50 27.07 -1.27 3.26
N HIS A 51 28.15 -1.71 3.92
CA HIS A 51 28.21 -1.78 5.39
C HIS A 51 27.95 -0.43 6.09
N GLY A 52 28.12 0.68 5.40
CA GLY A 52 27.89 2.03 5.91
C GLY A 52 26.64 2.70 5.38
N ALA A 53 25.79 1.99 4.63
CA ALA A 53 24.57 2.56 4.06
C ALA A 53 23.65 3.10 5.17
N LYS A 54 23.11 4.28 4.96
CA LYS A 54 22.27 4.97 5.93
C LYS A 54 20.87 5.18 5.37
N LEU A 55 19.87 4.86 6.18
CA LEU A 55 18.52 5.29 5.94
C LEU A 55 18.40 6.79 6.25
N THR A 56 17.89 7.57 5.31
CA THR A 56 17.70 9.02 5.45
C THR A 56 16.24 9.39 5.21
N GLN A 57 15.72 10.32 6.01
CA GLN A 57 14.38 10.86 5.82
C GLN A 57 14.38 11.82 4.62
N VAL A 58 13.42 11.64 3.72
CA VAL A 58 13.20 12.47 2.51
C VAL A 58 12.18 13.55 2.80
N ALA A 59 11.03 13.18 3.37
CA ALA A 59 9.94 14.08 3.68
C ALA A 59 9.21 13.60 4.95
N THR A 60 8.46 14.50 5.59
CA THR A 60 7.68 14.21 6.80
C THR A 60 6.44 15.09 6.90
N GLY A 61 5.62 14.89 7.94
CA GLY A 61 4.43 15.68 8.21
C GLY A 61 3.24 15.24 7.36
N PHE A 62 3.16 13.95 7.08
CA PHE A 62 1.98 13.27 6.55
C PHE A 62 1.09 12.77 7.71
N GLY A 63 -0.09 12.26 7.37
CA GLY A 63 -0.97 11.57 8.30
C GLY A 63 -0.59 10.10 8.44
N PHE A 64 -0.69 9.34 7.36
CA PHE A 64 -0.19 7.97 7.23
C PHE A 64 0.18 7.72 5.76
N THR A 65 1.44 7.40 5.50
CA THR A 65 1.98 7.31 4.15
C THR A 65 1.92 5.91 3.58
N GLU A 66 1.40 5.79 2.36
CA GLU A 66 1.27 4.56 1.58
C GLU A 66 1.66 4.77 0.12
N GLY A 67 1.52 3.74 -0.70
CA GLY A 67 1.52 3.72 -2.15
C GLY A 67 2.63 4.47 -2.86
N PRO A 68 3.92 4.35 -2.46
CA PRO A 68 4.97 5.12 -3.08
C PRO A 68 5.22 4.63 -4.51
N VAL A 69 5.23 5.54 -5.49
CA VAL A 69 5.61 5.24 -6.87
C VAL A 69 6.63 6.27 -7.35
N TRP A 70 7.77 5.78 -7.85
CA TRP A 70 8.80 6.61 -8.43
C TRP A 70 8.40 7.08 -9.83
N ASP A 71 8.58 8.37 -10.11
CA ASP A 71 8.46 8.96 -11.43
C ASP A 71 9.82 9.39 -11.96
N GLU A 72 10.10 9.10 -13.23
CA GLU A 72 11.37 9.44 -13.89
C GLU A 72 11.64 10.95 -13.97
N SER A 73 10.67 11.78 -13.60
CA SER A 73 10.83 13.24 -13.43
C SER A 73 11.35 13.63 -12.03
N ASP A 74 12.00 12.71 -11.33
CA ASP A 74 12.65 12.90 -10.02
C ASP A 74 11.68 13.25 -8.86
N PHE A 75 10.49 12.65 -8.84
CA PHE A 75 9.58 12.78 -7.70
C PHE A 75 8.93 11.43 -7.33
N LEU A 76 8.35 11.36 -6.13
CA LEU A 76 7.49 10.27 -5.71
C LEU A 76 6.03 10.69 -5.71
N TRP A 77 5.16 9.83 -6.19
CA TRP A 77 3.78 9.79 -5.72
C TRP A 77 3.76 9.18 -4.34
N VAL A 78 2.95 9.70 -3.46
CA VAL A 78 2.75 9.18 -2.10
C VAL A 78 1.27 9.33 -1.75
N SER A 79 0.63 8.24 -1.39
CA SER A 79 -0.71 8.22 -0.81
C SER A 79 -0.64 8.64 0.66
N ASP A 80 -1.62 9.39 1.13
CA ASP A 80 -1.82 9.71 2.54
C ASP A 80 -3.24 9.31 2.93
N GLU A 81 -3.37 8.16 3.56
CA GLU A 81 -4.66 7.60 3.95
C GLU A 81 -5.40 8.49 4.93
N THR A 82 -4.72 8.96 5.96
CA THR A 82 -5.34 9.79 7.01
C THR A 82 -5.84 11.13 6.48
N LEU A 83 -5.06 11.76 5.58
CA LEU A 83 -5.45 13.02 4.96
C LEU A 83 -6.39 12.84 3.76
N ASN A 84 -6.55 11.60 3.26
CA ASN A 84 -7.32 11.28 2.06
C ASN A 84 -6.80 12.05 0.83
N GLU A 85 -5.49 12.04 0.61
CA GLU A 85 -4.82 12.85 -0.39
C GLU A 85 -3.67 12.10 -1.06
N ILE A 86 -3.46 12.33 -2.35
CA ILE A 86 -2.25 11.89 -3.05
C ILE A 86 -1.33 13.10 -3.27
N PHE A 87 -0.06 12.92 -2.95
CA PHE A 87 0.99 13.92 -3.07
C PHE A 87 2.02 13.56 -4.15
N LYS A 88 2.66 14.60 -4.71
CA LYS A 88 3.98 14.52 -5.33
C LYS A 88 5.00 15.03 -4.34
N VAL A 89 6.06 14.27 -4.14
CA VAL A 89 7.16 14.59 -3.22
C VAL A 89 8.44 14.76 -4.02
N ASP A 90 9.01 15.93 -4.01
CA ASP A 90 10.34 16.20 -4.56
C ASP A 90 11.39 15.53 -3.65
N VAL A 91 12.11 14.53 -4.17
CA VAL A 91 13.03 13.73 -3.36
C VAL A 91 14.33 14.44 -3.01
N LYS A 92 14.62 15.60 -3.65
CA LYS A 92 15.82 16.40 -3.38
C LYS A 92 15.58 17.43 -2.29
N THR A 93 14.38 18.02 -2.27
CA THR A 93 14.02 19.08 -1.33
C THR A 93 13.14 18.62 -0.19
N GLY A 94 12.43 17.48 -0.35
CA GLY A 94 11.39 16.99 0.56
C GLY A 94 10.08 17.78 0.47
N GLU A 95 9.96 18.70 -0.50
CA GLU A 95 8.72 19.45 -0.70
C GLU A 95 7.61 18.51 -1.18
N LYS A 96 6.46 18.62 -0.57
CA LYS A 96 5.28 17.85 -0.92
C LYS A 96 4.17 18.74 -1.46
N LYS A 97 3.61 18.34 -2.60
CA LYS A 97 2.51 19.03 -3.27
C LYS A 97 1.32 18.11 -3.39
N LYS A 98 0.20 18.47 -2.74
CA LYS A 98 -1.08 17.80 -2.94
C LYS A 98 -1.50 17.87 -4.41
N VAL A 99 -1.93 16.75 -4.96
CA VAL A 99 -2.40 16.63 -6.34
C VAL A 99 -3.90 16.45 -6.38
N ILE A 100 -4.44 15.49 -5.62
CA ILE A 100 -5.87 15.17 -5.60
C ILE A 100 -6.28 14.75 -4.19
N ALA A 101 -7.54 15.07 -3.84
CA ALA A 101 -8.21 14.47 -2.69
C ALA A 101 -8.96 13.22 -3.17
N LEU A 102 -8.76 12.12 -2.46
CA LEU A 102 -9.30 10.80 -2.80
C LEU A 102 -9.65 10.06 -1.51
N GLY A 103 -10.70 9.28 -1.53
CA GLY A 103 -11.15 8.56 -0.32
C GLY A 103 -10.20 7.40 0.00
N ASP A 104 -9.29 7.63 0.93
CA ASP A 104 -8.33 6.66 1.46
C ASP A 104 -7.48 6.02 0.35
N PRO A 105 -6.60 6.80 -0.30
CA PRO A 105 -5.67 6.24 -1.28
C PRO A 105 -4.63 5.38 -0.55
N ASP A 106 -4.35 4.21 -1.12
CA ASP A 106 -3.56 3.17 -0.50
C ASP A 106 -2.40 2.75 -1.44
N GLY A 107 -2.20 1.47 -1.69
CA GLY A 107 -1.19 0.98 -2.61
C GLY A 107 -1.35 1.48 -4.03
N SER A 108 -0.24 1.84 -4.65
CA SER A 108 -0.20 2.43 -5.99
C SER A 108 0.85 1.79 -6.89
N THR A 109 0.65 1.89 -8.21
CA THR A 109 1.63 1.53 -9.24
C THR A 109 1.36 2.31 -10.53
N TYR A 110 2.24 2.21 -11.52
CA TYR A 110 1.96 2.68 -12.88
C TYR A 110 1.41 1.56 -13.77
N ASP A 111 0.55 1.94 -14.72
CA ASP A 111 0.24 1.10 -15.86
C ASP A 111 1.29 1.25 -16.97
N LYS A 112 1.17 0.46 -18.06
CA LYS A 112 2.09 0.51 -19.22
C LYS A 112 2.15 1.88 -19.92
N GLN A 113 1.22 2.76 -19.70
CA GLN A 113 1.19 4.12 -20.24
C GLN A 113 1.62 5.17 -19.20
N HIS A 114 2.27 4.75 -18.11
CA HIS A 114 2.72 5.60 -17.00
C HIS A 114 1.59 6.46 -16.40
N ARG A 115 0.38 5.88 -16.29
CA ARG A 115 -0.74 6.48 -15.55
C ARG A 115 -0.81 5.83 -14.18
N LEU A 116 -0.96 6.63 -13.14
CA LEU A 116 -1.03 6.11 -11.78
C LEU A 116 -2.31 5.29 -11.60
N LEU A 117 -2.15 4.08 -11.13
CA LEU A 117 -3.18 3.21 -10.57
C LEU A 117 -3.13 3.33 -9.06
N ASP A 118 -4.27 3.26 -8.41
CA ASP A 118 -4.37 3.37 -6.97
C ASP A 118 -5.54 2.53 -6.44
N CYS A 119 -5.35 1.93 -5.28
CA CYS A 119 -6.42 1.34 -4.51
C CYS A 119 -7.02 2.38 -3.59
N ALA A 120 -8.27 2.75 -3.81
CA ALA A 120 -8.98 3.72 -3.00
C ALA A 120 -9.93 2.99 -2.05
N SER A 121 -9.47 2.68 -0.85
CA SER A 121 -10.14 1.77 0.09
C SER A 121 -11.52 2.26 0.52
N VAL A 122 -11.69 3.55 0.83
CA VAL A 122 -13.00 4.12 1.18
C VAL A 122 -13.92 4.21 -0.02
N LEU A 123 -13.40 4.43 -1.24
CA LEU A 123 -14.19 4.32 -2.47
C LEU A 123 -14.54 2.87 -2.80
N ARG A 124 -13.84 1.90 -2.19
CA ARG A 124 -13.98 0.47 -2.46
C ARG A 124 -13.76 0.19 -3.95
N ALA A 125 -12.66 0.74 -4.50
CA ALA A 125 -12.40 0.72 -5.93
C ALA A 125 -10.91 0.73 -6.25
N VAL A 126 -10.55 0.09 -7.36
CA VAL A 126 -9.29 0.33 -8.05
C VAL A 126 -9.54 1.41 -9.09
N ILE A 127 -8.69 2.44 -9.10
CA ILE A 127 -8.83 3.60 -9.97
C ILE A 127 -7.60 3.81 -10.85
N ARG A 128 -7.76 4.65 -11.85
CA ARG A 128 -6.66 5.16 -12.69
C ARG A 128 -6.75 6.68 -12.74
N LEU A 129 -5.66 7.35 -12.40
CA LEU A 129 -5.59 8.80 -12.52
C LEU A 129 -5.39 9.23 -13.99
N SER A 130 -5.87 10.43 -14.31
CA SER A 130 -5.49 11.14 -15.53
C SER A 130 -4.00 11.47 -15.54
N PRO A 131 -3.35 11.69 -16.69
CA PRO A 131 -1.91 11.99 -16.75
C PRO A 131 -1.46 13.19 -15.91
N ASP A 132 -2.35 14.17 -15.71
CA ASP A 132 -2.10 15.34 -14.84
C ASP A 132 -2.38 15.06 -13.35
N GLY A 133 -2.94 13.88 -13.02
CA GLY A 133 -3.28 13.47 -11.67
C GLY A 133 -4.55 14.11 -11.09
N THR A 134 -5.26 14.96 -11.85
CA THR A 134 -6.36 15.78 -11.31
C THR A 134 -7.73 15.12 -11.33
N LYS A 135 -7.86 14.01 -12.06
CA LYS A 135 -9.10 13.22 -12.20
C LYS A 135 -8.79 11.74 -12.13
N TYR A 136 -9.81 10.94 -11.92
CA TYR A 136 -9.66 9.48 -11.97
C TYR A 136 -10.83 8.81 -12.71
N THR A 137 -10.60 7.59 -13.11
CA THR A 137 -11.59 6.65 -13.66
C THR A 137 -11.59 5.40 -12.81
N ILE A 138 -12.76 4.91 -12.43
CA ILE A 138 -12.91 3.62 -11.73
C ILE A 138 -12.66 2.49 -12.73
N LEU A 139 -11.77 1.57 -12.40
CA LEU A 139 -11.48 0.38 -13.19
C LEU A 139 -12.26 -0.85 -12.67
N ALA A 140 -12.40 -0.97 -11.35
CA ALA A 140 -13.19 -2.01 -10.70
C ALA A 140 -13.70 -1.51 -9.34
N ASP A 141 -14.98 -1.76 -9.05
CA ASP A 141 -15.62 -1.47 -7.76
C ASP A 141 -16.66 -2.53 -7.38
N HIS A 142 -16.97 -3.46 -8.28
CA HIS A 142 -17.88 -4.57 -8.04
C HIS A 142 -17.33 -5.88 -8.63
N PHE A 143 -17.59 -6.97 -7.93
CA PHE A 143 -17.39 -8.33 -8.42
C PHE A 143 -18.70 -9.11 -8.31
N GLU A 144 -19.19 -9.69 -9.42
CA GLU A 144 -20.48 -10.42 -9.50
C GLU A 144 -21.67 -9.64 -8.91
N GLY A 145 -21.70 -8.33 -9.16
CA GLY A 145 -22.78 -7.44 -8.70
C GLY A 145 -22.70 -6.98 -7.26
N LYS A 146 -21.65 -7.38 -6.51
CA LYS A 146 -21.39 -6.97 -5.13
C LYS A 146 -20.22 -6.00 -5.07
N ARG A 147 -20.30 -5.03 -4.17
CA ARG A 147 -19.20 -4.09 -3.94
C ARG A 147 -17.94 -4.83 -3.46
N LEU A 148 -16.79 -4.44 -3.98
CA LEU A 148 -15.48 -4.84 -3.44
C LEU A 148 -15.40 -4.51 -1.94
N ASN A 149 -14.50 -5.13 -1.21
CA ASN A 149 -14.31 -4.86 0.22
C ASN A 149 -13.59 -3.51 0.44
N SER A 150 -12.29 -3.52 0.51
CA SER A 150 -11.41 -2.34 0.60
C SER A 150 -10.13 -2.64 -0.16
N PRO A 151 -10.10 -2.46 -1.51
CA PRO A 151 -8.88 -2.67 -2.28
C PRO A 151 -7.69 -1.97 -1.63
N ASN A 152 -6.56 -2.70 -1.46
CA ASN A 152 -5.45 -2.26 -0.64
C ASN A 152 -4.15 -2.08 -1.46
N ASP A 153 -3.57 -3.12 -2.06
CA ASP A 153 -2.36 -2.94 -2.88
C ASP A 153 -2.58 -3.40 -4.33
N VAL A 154 -1.80 -2.82 -5.26
CA VAL A 154 -1.96 -3.02 -6.71
C VAL A 154 -0.62 -3.14 -7.41
N VAL A 155 -0.53 -4.04 -8.39
CA VAL A 155 0.65 -4.23 -9.23
C VAL A 155 0.28 -4.50 -10.68
N LEU A 156 1.14 -4.08 -11.62
CA LEU A 156 1.04 -4.47 -13.02
C LEU A 156 1.64 -5.85 -13.22
N GLY A 157 0.90 -6.75 -13.84
CA GLY A 157 1.37 -8.10 -14.14
C GLY A 157 2.19 -8.20 -15.44
N PRO A 158 2.95 -9.30 -15.61
CA PRO A 158 3.76 -9.54 -16.80
C PRO A 158 2.93 -9.71 -18.08
N ASP A 159 1.64 -10.03 -17.96
CA ASP A 159 0.66 -10.08 -19.04
C ASP A 159 0.01 -8.73 -19.37
N GLY A 160 0.40 -7.66 -18.64
CA GLY A 160 -0.14 -6.32 -18.78
C GLY A 160 -1.47 -6.07 -18.09
N ALA A 161 -2.03 -7.06 -17.43
CA ALA A 161 -3.20 -6.91 -16.59
C ALA A 161 -2.84 -6.30 -15.22
N ILE A 162 -3.84 -5.80 -14.51
CA ILE A 162 -3.71 -5.18 -13.20
C ILE A 162 -4.13 -6.22 -12.15
N TYR A 163 -3.32 -6.39 -11.10
CA TYR A 163 -3.57 -7.31 -10.00
C TYR A 163 -3.69 -6.53 -8.71
N PHE A 164 -4.67 -6.87 -7.87
CA PHE A 164 -4.87 -6.16 -6.61
C PHE A 164 -5.43 -7.09 -5.52
N THR A 165 -5.21 -6.69 -4.28
CA THR A 165 -5.76 -7.32 -3.08
C THR A 165 -7.01 -6.58 -2.60
N ASP A 166 -7.96 -7.31 -2.02
CA ASP A 166 -9.25 -6.77 -1.54
C ASP A 166 -9.56 -7.32 -0.13
N PRO A 167 -8.77 -6.93 0.89
CA PRO A 167 -9.03 -7.25 2.29
C PRO A 167 -10.25 -6.50 2.84
N THR A 168 -10.44 -6.55 4.16
CA THR A 168 -11.48 -5.79 4.87
C THR A 168 -10.90 -4.89 5.96
N SER A 169 -9.57 -4.76 6.04
CA SER A 169 -8.86 -3.96 7.03
C SER A 169 -9.34 -2.51 7.02
N ASP A 170 -9.49 -1.93 5.83
CA ASP A 170 -9.82 -0.51 5.61
C ASP A 170 -11.27 -0.30 5.16
N LEU A 171 -12.12 -1.31 5.40
CA LEU A 171 -13.53 -1.20 5.06
C LEU A 171 -14.16 -0.04 5.84
N PRO A 172 -14.78 0.95 5.17
CA PRO A 172 -15.30 2.14 5.82
C PRO A 172 -16.23 1.81 7.00
N LYS A 173 -16.09 2.55 8.09
CA LYS A 173 -16.89 2.35 9.30
C LYS A 173 -18.39 2.34 8.99
N GLY A 174 -19.05 1.24 9.32
CA GLY A 174 -20.47 1.01 9.05
C GLY A 174 -20.79 0.45 7.68
N ALA A 175 -19.82 0.35 6.77
CA ALA A 175 -19.98 -0.40 5.53
C ALA A 175 -20.11 -1.90 5.84
N LYS A 176 -20.87 -2.60 5.00
CA LYS A 176 -21.05 -4.05 5.10
C LYS A 176 -20.15 -4.74 4.08
N GLN A 177 -19.47 -5.78 4.52
CA GLN A 177 -18.85 -6.71 3.61
C GLN A 177 -19.95 -7.42 2.79
N GLU A 178 -19.91 -7.24 1.47
CA GLU A 178 -20.89 -7.86 0.56
C GLU A 178 -20.34 -9.16 -0.04
N ILE A 179 -19.04 -9.18 -0.37
CA ILE A 179 -18.32 -10.37 -0.84
C ILE A 179 -17.89 -11.19 0.39
N PRO A 180 -18.28 -12.48 0.50
CA PRO A 180 -18.10 -13.26 1.72
C PRO A 180 -16.66 -13.79 1.94
N PHE A 181 -15.68 -13.26 1.22
CA PHE A 181 -14.26 -13.60 1.31
C PHE A 181 -13.41 -12.35 1.03
N LYS A 182 -12.14 -12.44 1.31
CA LYS A 182 -11.12 -11.47 0.93
C LYS A 182 -10.42 -12.00 -0.31
N GLY A 183 -10.37 -11.20 -1.37
CA GLY A 183 -9.97 -11.67 -2.70
C GLY A 183 -8.64 -11.10 -3.17
N ILE A 184 -7.97 -11.84 -4.05
CA ILE A 184 -6.93 -11.31 -4.92
C ILE A 184 -7.47 -11.42 -6.34
N TYR A 185 -7.46 -10.31 -7.07
CA TYR A 185 -8.15 -10.18 -8.34
C TYR A 185 -7.19 -9.76 -9.46
N ARG A 186 -7.65 -10.00 -10.69
CA ARG A 186 -7.03 -9.55 -11.93
C ARG A 186 -8.04 -8.74 -12.75
N ILE A 187 -7.68 -7.53 -13.15
CA ILE A 187 -8.42 -6.74 -14.15
C ILE A 187 -7.70 -6.96 -15.49
N ALA A 188 -8.33 -7.66 -16.41
CA ALA A 188 -7.81 -7.89 -17.74
C ALA A 188 -7.81 -6.60 -18.59
N GLU A 189 -7.08 -6.58 -19.71
CA GLU A 189 -7.01 -5.41 -20.60
C GLU A 189 -8.39 -4.99 -21.16
N ASP A 190 -9.32 -5.93 -21.30
CA ASP A 190 -10.71 -5.67 -21.70
C ASP A 190 -11.61 -5.15 -20.56
N GLY A 191 -11.03 -4.95 -19.36
CA GLY A 191 -11.72 -4.49 -18.15
C GLY A 191 -12.43 -5.59 -17.38
N LYS A 192 -12.34 -6.87 -17.79
CA LYS A 192 -12.97 -7.98 -17.08
C LYS A 192 -12.27 -8.26 -15.77
N LEU A 193 -13.03 -8.24 -14.68
CA LEU A 193 -12.54 -8.61 -13.34
C LEU A 193 -12.62 -10.12 -13.14
N GLN A 194 -11.52 -10.72 -12.68
CA GLN A 194 -11.38 -12.15 -12.41
C GLN A 194 -10.88 -12.36 -10.98
N LEU A 195 -11.52 -13.27 -10.24
CA LEU A 195 -11.04 -13.72 -8.93
C LEU A 195 -9.97 -14.80 -9.15
N LEU A 196 -8.81 -14.63 -8.51
CA LEU A 196 -7.70 -15.57 -8.56
C LEU A 196 -7.56 -16.40 -7.29
N ILE A 197 -7.62 -15.75 -6.13
CA ILE A 197 -7.39 -16.34 -4.81
C ILE A 197 -8.43 -15.80 -3.85
N LYS A 198 -8.96 -16.65 -2.95
CA LYS A 198 -10.00 -16.28 -1.96
C LYS A 198 -9.83 -16.94 -0.60
N ASP A 199 -8.70 -17.55 -0.36
CA ASP A 199 -8.41 -18.34 0.83
C ASP A 199 -7.34 -17.73 1.71
N ARG A 200 -7.07 -16.43 1.55
CA ARG A 200 -6.22 -15.65 2.45
C ARG A 200 -7.06 -14.96 3.51
N THR A 201 -6.46 -14.81 4.69
CA THR A 201 -7.15 -14.23 5.85
C THR A 201 -7.19 -12.71 5.75
N ASP A 202 -6.08 -12.10 5.31
CA ASP A 202 -5.96 -10.64 5.15
C ASP A 202 -4.89 -10.31 4.11
N PRO A 203 -5.17 -10.56 2.80
CA PRO A 203 -4.19 -10.33 1.74
C PRO A 203 -3.92 -8.83 1.62
N ASN A 204 -2.64 -8.45 1.60
CA ASN A 204 -2.20 -7.07 1.55
C ASN A 204 -1.23 -6.88 0.38
N GLY A 205 0.08 -6.80 0.61
CA GLY A 205 1.08 -6.59 -0.43
C GLY A 205 1.15 -7.69 -1.48
N LEU A 206 1.47 -7.33 -2.71
CA LEU A 206 1.68 -8.27 -3.79
C LEU A 206 2.78 -7.83 -4.76
N ALA A 207 3.51 -8.81 -5.33
CA ALA A 207 4.56 -8.55 -6.30
C ALA A 207 4.77 -9.73 -7.26
N PHE A 208 5.24 -9.44 -8.47
CA PHE A 208 5.68 -10.48 -9.41
C PHE A 208 7.19 -10.69 -9.35
N SER A 209 7.64 -11.93 -9.59
CA SER A 209 9.04 -12.22 -9.81
C SER A 209 9.54 -11.60 -11.13
N PRO A 210 10.84 -11.28 -11.26
CA PRO A 210 11.39 -10.66 -12.47
C PRO A 210 11.24 -11.51 -13.74
N ASP A 211 11.17 -12.83 -13.59
CA ASP A 211 10.94 -13.74 -14.72
C ASP A 211 9.45 -13.91 -15.09
N GLY A 212 8.56 -13.20 -14.38
CA GLY A 212 7.11 -13.23 -14.59
C GLY A 212 6.44 -14.56 -14.29
N LYS A 213 7.10 -15.49 -13.57
CA LYS A 213 6.57 -16.84 -13.33
C LYS A 213 5.97 -17.05 -11.96
N ARG A 214 6.11 -16.08 -11.06
CA ARG A 214 5.62 -16.18 -9.69
C ARG A 214 4.86 -14.92 -9.30
N LEU A 215 3.77 -15.09 -8.57
CA LEU A 215 3.07 -14.05 -7.83
C LEU A 215 3.32 -14.27 -6.35
N TYR A 216 3.86 -13.29 -5.67
CA TYR A 216 3.94 -13.24 -4.21
C TYR A 216 2.76 -12.44 -3.67
N VAL A 217 2.22 -12.89 -2.54
CA VAL A 217 1.16 -12.21 -1.78
C VAL A 217 1.41 -12.44 -0.30
N ASP A 218 1.35 -11.41 0.50
CA ASP A 218 1.38 -11.57 1.94
C ASP A 218 -0.02 -11.63 2.56
N ASP A 219 -0.05 -11.99 3.84
CA ASP A 219 -1.22 -12.05 4.70
C ASP A 219 -0.85 -11.39 6.03
N SER A 220 -1.38 -10.20 6.25
CA SER A 220 -1.06 -9.37 7.43
C SER A 220 -1.52 -10.04 8.73
N THR A 221 -2.66 -10.70 8.74
CA THR A 221 -3.20 -11.38 9.94
C THR A 221 -2.41 -12.64 10.30
N GLU A 222 -2.03 -13.45 9.31
CA GLU A 222 -1.27 -14.69 9.54
C GLU A 222 0.25 -14.46 9.61
N GLN A 223 0.72 -13.26 9.27
CA GLN A 223 2.12 -12.87 9.16
C GLN A 223 2.90 -13.81 8.22
N THR A 224 2.31 -14.12 7.07
CA THR A 224 2.85 -15.07 6.09
C THR A 224 3.00 -14.44 4.72
N ILE A 225 3.98 -14.93 3.97
CA ILE A 225 4.19 -14.61 2.56
C ILE A 225 3.93 -15.90 1.78
N TRP A 226 3.07 -15.82 0.78
CA TRP A 226 2.73 -16.91 -0.10
C TRP A 226 3.29 -16.68 -1.50
N VAL A 227 3.63 -17.75 -2.19
CA VAL A 227 4.05 -17.70 -3.60
C VAL A 227 3.22 -18.67 -4.43
N TYR A 228 2.77 -18.19 -5.57
CA TYR A 228 1.96 -18.93 -6.54
C TYR A 228 2.72 -19.01 -7.88
N ASP A 229 2.58 -20.12 -8.59
CA ASP A 229 3.03 -20.24 -9.96
C ASP A 229 2.07 -19.44 -10.85
N PHE A 230 2.61 -18.47 -11.58
CA PHE A 230 1.87 -17.65 -12.53
C PHE A 230 1.87 -18.30 -13.91
N LYS A 231 0.73 -18.32 -14.57
CA LYS A 231 0.53 -18.95 -15.88
C LYS A 231 0.35 -17.91 -16.98
N PRO A 232 0.68 -18.24 -18.25
CA PRO A 232 0.53 -17.31 -19.37
C PRO A 232 -0.89 -16.82 -19.63
N ASP A 233 -1.91 -17.53 -19.14
CA ASP A 233 -3.32 -17.13 -19.24
C ASP A 233 -3.76 -16.18 -18.12
N GLY A 234 -2.83 -15.75 -17.26
CA GLY A 234 -3.10 -14.88 -16.11
C GLY A 234 -3.65 -15.59 -14.89
N SER A 235 -3.81 -16.91 -14.92
CA SER A 235 -4.20 -17.70 -13.75
C SER A 235 -3.00 -18.01 -12.83
N VAL A 236 -3.30 -18.39 -11.60
CA VAL A 236 -2.30 -18.81 -10.60
C VAL A 236 -2.57 -20.23 -10.13
N ALA A 237 -1.52 -20.93 -9.72
CA ALA A 237 -1.59 -22.32 -9.24
C ALA A 237 -0.51 -22.59 -8.18
N ASN A 238 -0.57 -23.77 -7.56
CA ASN A 238 0.45 -24.32 -6.67
C ASN A 238 0.88 -23.34 -5.56
N GLY A 239 -0.12 -22.69 -4.90
CA GLY A 239 0.12 -21.81 -3.77
C GLY A 239 0.87 -22.53 -2.64
N ARG A 240 1.97 -21.93 -2.16
CA ARG A 240 2.80 -22.47 -1.10
C ARG A 240 3.36 -21.37 -0.23
N LEU A 241 3.60 -21.68 1.05
CA LEU A 241 4.25 -20.76 1.96
C LEU A 241 5.66 -20.45 1.46
N PHE A 242 5.97 -19.16 1.32
CA PHE A 242 7.30 -18.67 0.97
C PHE A 242 8.10 -18.27 2.22
N GLY A 243 7.47 -17.56 3.15
CA GLY A 243 8.08 -17.10 4.38
C GLY A 243 7.05 -16.79 5.47
N LYS A 244 7.54 -16.66 6.69
CA LYS A 244 6.74 -16.23 7.84
C LYS A 244 7.52 -15.23 8.69
N GLU A 245 6.89 -14.09 8.98
CA GLU A 245 7.46 -13.05 9.83
C GLU A 245 7.10 -13.31 11.30
N THR A 246 7.98 -14.02 12.00
CA THR A 246 7.76 -14.47 13.38
C THR A 246 8.14 -13.41 14.39
N ALA A 247 7.32 -12.36 14.55
CA ALA A 247 7.54 -11.31 15.55
C ALA A 247 6.21 -10.89 16.21
N ASP A 248 6.28 -10.00 17.20
CA ASP A 248 5.06 -9.44 17.80
C ASP A 248 4.33 -8.58 16.77
N PRO A 249 3.05 -8.87 16.43
CA PRO A 249 2.27 -8.08 15.47
C PRO A 249 2.07 -6.62 15.90
N LYS A 250 2.29 -6.28 17.18
CA LYS A 250 2.32 -4.90 17.65
C LYS A 250 3.51 -4.11 17.14
N GLU A 251 4.57 -4.77 16.67
CA GLU A 251 5.72 -4.13 16.05
C GLU A 251 5.61 -3.98 14.53
N GLY A 252 4.47 -4.37 13.95
CA GLY A 252 4.14 -4.36 12.53
C GLY A 252 3.74 -5.74 12.01
N VAL A 253 3.21 -5.76 10.82
CA VAL A 253 2.77 -6.97 10.09
C VAL A 253 3.23 -6.88 8.64
N PRO A 254 3.20 -7.98 7.87
CA PRO A 254 3.40 -7.92 6.42
C PRO A 254 2.42 -6.93 5.78
N ASP A 255 2.96 -6.11 4.87
CA ASP A 255 2.26 -5.03 4.18
C ASP A 255 2.85 -4.88 2.77
N GLY A 256 3.08 -3.70 2.24
CA GLY A 256 3.63 -3.53 0.91
C GLY A 256 4.93 -4.32 0.66
N MET A 257 5.13 -4.79 -0.58
CA MET A 257 6.31 -5.54 -0.98
C MET A 257 6.83 -5.19 -2.35
N LYS A 258 8.15 -5.33 -2.57
CA LYS A 258 8.78 -5.18 -3.89
C LYS A 258 9.89 -6.23 -4.08
N VAL A 259 10.28 -6.43 -5.33
CA VAL A 259 11.30 -7.42 -5.73
C VAL A 259 12.47 -6.72 -6.42
N ASP A 260 13.70 -7.19 -6.23
CA ASP A 260 14.84 -6.74 -7.03
C ASP A 260 15.05 -7.61 -8.28
N LYS A 261 15.95 -7.19 -9.19
CA LYS A 261 16.23 -7.91 -10.43
C LYS A 261 16.84 -9.30 -10.22
N GLN A 262 17.38 -9.60 -9.04
CA GLN A 262 17.90 -10.91 -8.65
C GLN A 262 16.79 -11.81 -8.05
N GLY A 263 15.59 -11.28 -7.82
CA GLY A 263 14.46 -12.00 -7.27
C GLY A 263 14.42 -12.02 -5.73
N ASN A 264 15.25 -11.23 -5.06
CA ASN A 264 15.10 -11.05 -3.62
C ASN A 264 13.85 -10.23 -3.34
N LEU A 265 13.11 -10.61 -2.30
CA LEU A 265 11.85 -9.97 -1.92
C LEU A 265 12.07 -9.06 -0.71
N TYR A 266 11.58 -7.85 -0.80
CA TYR A 266 11.59 -6.84 0.26
C TYR A 266 10.14 -6.64 0.71
N VAL A 267 9.84 -7.03 1.93
CA VAL A 267 8.48 -7.01 2.49
C VAL A 267 8.47 -6.12 3.73
N VAL A 268 7.50 -5.22 3.80
CA VAL A 268 7.21 -4.54 5.07
C VAL A 268 6.85 -5.59 6.11
N GLY A 269 7.34 -5.39 7.30
CA GLY A 269 7.07 -6.29 8.40
C GLY A 269 7.38 -5.66 9.76
N PRO A 270 7.40 -6.45 10.81
CA PRO A 270 7.70 -5.95 12.15
C PRO A 270 9.02 -5.18 12.21
N ARG A 271 8.95 -3.92 12.62
CA ARG A 271 10.06 -2.98 12.84
C ARG A 271 10.76 -2.46 11.59
N GLY A 272 10.44 -2.93 10.39
CA GLY A 272 11.19 -2.53 9.20
C GLY A 272 10.85 -3.31 7.94
N ILE A 273 11.80 -3.32 7.01
CA ILE A 273 11.69 -4.08 5.77
C ILE A 273 12.47 -5.39 5.93
N TRP A 274 11.78 -6.51 5.87
CA TRP A 274 12.34 -7.84 5.87
C TRP A 274 12.82 -8.21 4.47
N VAL A 275 14.09 -8.60 4.37
CA VAL A 275 14.70 -8.94 3.09
C VAL A 275 14.84 -10.46 3.00
N TRP A 276 14.18 -11.03 1.99
CA TRP A 276 14.16 -12.46 1.72
C TRP A 276 14.94 -12.77 0.46
N SER A 277 15.78 -13.79 0.49
CA SER A 277 16.43 -14.28 -0.73
C SER A 277 15.39 -14.85 -1.71
N ALA A 278 15.73 -14.96 -2.98
CA ALA A 278 14.89 -15.61 -4.01
C ALA A 278 14.52 -17.08 -3.68
N ALA A 279 15.25 -17.70 -2.74
CA ALA A 279 15.01 -19.05 -2.23
C ALA A 279 14.06 -19.09 -1.01
N GLY A 280 13.65 -17.94 -0.47
CA GLY A 280 12.77 -17.85 0.70
C GLY A 280 13.49 -17.85 2.05
N GLU A 281 14.77 -17.50 2.08
CA GLU A 281 15.52 -17.33 3.32
C GLU A 281 15.46 -15.88 3.78
N HIS A 282 15.07 -15.62 5.02
CA HIS A 282 15.18 -14.29 5.62
C HIS A 282 16.65 -13.96 5.86
N ILE A 283 17.20 -13.02 5.10
CA ILE A 283 18.65 -12.72 5.11
C ILE A 283 19.00 -11.47 5.91
N GLY A 284 18.03 -10.62 6.25
CA GLY A 284 18.23 -9.44 7.09
C GLY A 284 17.06 -8.49 7.09
N THR A 285 17.15 -7.45 7.91
CA THR A 285 16.09 -6.43 8.06
C THR A 285 16.68 -5.02 8.01
N ILE A 286 16.00 -4.13 7.28
CA ILE A 286 16.24 -2.69 7.33
C ILE A 286 15.32 -2.13 8.43
N VAL A 287 15.86 -1.82 9.60
CA VAL A 287 15.08 -1.22 10.68
C VAL A 287 14.77 0.23 10.35
N VAL A 288 13.47 0.58 10.35
CA VAL A 288 12.97 1.92 10.03
C VAL A 288 12.57 2.64 11.33
N PRO A 289 12.82 3.96 11.46
CA PRO A 289 12.46 4.72 12.66
C PRO A 289 10.98 4.69 13.03
N GLU A 290 10.11 4.80 12.03
CA GLU A 290 8.67 4.68 12.10
C GLU A 290 8.22 3.32 11.57
N GLN A 291 7.00 2.89 11.82
CA GLN A 291 6.48 1.65 11.23
C GLN A 291 6.29 1.85 9.72
N PRO A 292 6.98 1.08 8.86
CA PRO A 292 6.77 1.17 7.42
C PRO A 292 5.42 0.58 7.03
N ALA A 293 4.90 1.04 5.89
CA ALA A 293 3.69 0.55 5.25
C ALA A 293 3.97 0.02 3.85
N ASN A 294 4.73 0.75 3.02
CA ASN A 294 5.04 0.30 1.67
C ASN A 294 6.43 0.76 1.23
N LEU A 295 6.85 0.39 0.02
CA LEU A 295 8.16 0.75 -0.53
C LEU A 295 8.13 0.79 -2.06
N THR A 296 9.12 1.46 -2.65
CA THR A 296 9.33 1.46 -4.11
C THR A 296 10.80 1.61 -4.45
N TRP A 297 11.18 1.12 -5.62
CA TRP A 297 12.48 1.38 -6.21
C TRP A 297 12.48 2.70 -6.96
N GLY A 298 13.54 3.47 -6.87
CA GLY A 298 13.66 4.75 -7.55
C GLY A 298 15.08 5.15 -7.88
N ASP A 299 15.25 6.41 -8.24
CA ASP A 299 16.38 7.02 -8.93
C ASP A 299 16.57 6.45 -10.35
N SER A 300 17.45 7.04 -11.14
CA SER A 300 17.60 6.71 -12.56
C SER A 300 18.08 5.30 -12.85
N ASP A 301 18.66 4.62 -11.86
CA ASP A 301 19.17 3.25 -11.95
C ASP A 301 18.33 2.26 -11.14
N TYR A 302 17.28 2.74 -10.44
CA TYR A 302 16.44 1.94 -9.54
C TYR A 302 17.27 1.21 -8.45
N ALA A 303 18.36 1.83 -7.98
CA ALA A 303 19.19 1.32 -6.89
C ALA A 303 18.94 2.03 -5.55
N THR A 304 17.94 2.87 -5.46
CA THR A 304 17.46 3.48 -4.21
C THR A 304 16.11 2.90 -3.84
N LEU A 305 16.00 2.43 -2.61
CA LEU A 305 14.74 1.99 -2.03
C LEU A 305 14.13 3.16 -1.25
N TYR A 306 12.94 3.59 -1.66
CA TYR A 306 12.11 4.56 -0.95
C TYR A 306 11.07 3.81 -0.12
N ILE A 307 10.83 4.25 1.11
CA ILE A 307 10.00 3.57 2.10
C ILE A 307 9.04 4.59 2.69
N THR A 308 7.74 4.35 2.58
CA THR A 308 6.70 5.06 3.31
C THR A 308 6.56 4.45 4.70
N ALA A 309 6.48 5.30 5.73
CA ALA A 309 6.42 4.85 7.11
C ALA A 309 5.68 5.89 7.96
N GLU A 310 4.57 5.53 8.54
CA GLU A 310 3.70 6.42 9.33
C GLU A 310 3.62 7.84 8.71
N THR A 311 4.33 8.80 9.28
CA THR A 311 4.24 10.21 8.89
C THR A 311 5.34 10.69 7.95
N SER A 312 6.20 9.78 7.46
CA SER A 312 7.43 10.11 6.75
C SER A 312 7.72 9.21 5.56
N VAL A 313 8.58 9.71 4.68
CA VAL A 313 9.20 8.95 3.60
C VAL A 313 10.70 8.87 3.87
N TYR A 314 11.26 7.67 3.79
CA TYR A 314 12.69 7.39 3.94
C TYR A 314 13.29 6.89 2.64
N ARG A 315 14.64 6.94 2.53
CA ARG A 315 15.38 6.30 1.44
C ARG A 315 16.67 5.67 1.92
N ILE A 316 17.08 4.62 1.22
CA ILE A 316 18.38 3.97 1.38
C ILE A 316 18.93 3.55 0.03
N SER A 317 20.20 3.84 -0.25
CA SER A 317 20.88 3.35 -1.45
C SER A 317 21.27 1.89 -1.28
N THR A 318 21.15 1.12 -2.35
CA THR A 318 21.43 -0.31 -2.39
C THR A 318 22.45 -0.63 -3.49
N LYS A 319 23.04 -1.83 -3.46
CA LYS A 319 23.78 -2.44 -4.57
C LYS A 319 22.85 -3.20 -5.51
N ALA A 320 21.65 -3.54 -5.02
CA ALA A 320 20.62 -4.18 -5.81
C ALA A 320 19.91 -3.14 -6.70
N HIS A 321 19.37 -3.62 -7.82
CA HIS A 321 18.50 -2.82 -8.68
C HIS A 321 17.08 -3.38 -8.63
N GLY A 322 16.11 -2.52 -8.45
CA GLY A 322 14.71 -2.89 -8.40
C GLY A 322 14.21 -3.51 -9.71
N PHE A 323 13.31 -4.46 -9.58
CA PHE A 323 12.46 -4.89 -10.68
C PHE A 323 11.21 -4.00 -10.71
N VAL A 324 10.97 -3.36 -11.84
CA VAL A 324 9.85 -2.41 -12.03
C VAL A 324 8.99 -2.94 -13.17
N PRO A 325 7.77 -3.42 -12.87
CA PRO A 325 6.97 -4.20 -13.82
C PRO A 325 6.37 -3.40 -14.98
N TYR A 326 6.39 -2.07 -14.91
CA TYR A 326 5.87 -1.18 -15.96
C TYR A 326 6.95 -0.60 -16.89
N LEU A 327 8.22 -1.00 -16.72
CA LEU A 327 9.35 -0.62 -17.58
C LEU A 327 9.60 -1.62 -18.70
#